data_9ea0f68a7c8e8346ed0f320d2256437f
#
_entry.id   9ea0f68a7c8e8346ed0f320d2256437f
#
_cell.length_a   1.000
_cell.length_b   1.000
_cell.length_c   1.000
_cell.angle_alpha   90.00
_cell.angle_beta   90.00
_cell.angle_gamma   90.00
#
_symmetry.space_group_name_H-M   'P 1'
#
loop_
_entity.id
_entity.type
_entity.pdbx_description
1 polymer ?
#
loop_
_entity_poly.entity_id
_entity_poly.type
_entity_poly.pdbx_seq_one_letter_code
_entity_poly.pdbx_strand_id
1 'polypeptide(L)'
;SPTQIKGRTLAFTSPTSNSGFKAPSAILKGEFDLIAERDFTPTFSGKHDNSILGVYNGDYEIASIANSVLERMIRRGVIEKEKLRTVYKSQTFPTTGYGHAHNLHPVVVAKVKQAFYTYKWGENFKKEFKKADRFINIRHKTHWDVVRKIDTANGVSYDCK
;
A
#
# COMPACT_ATOMS: atom_id res chain seq x y z
N SER A 1 -0.34 3.06 20.18
CA SER A 1 0.99 2.67 19.71
C SER A 1 0.95 1.29 19.05
N PRO A 2 1.76 1.02 18.01
CA PRO A 2 1.89 -0.32 17.42
C PRO A 2 2.29 -1.41 18.43
N THR A 3 2.94 -1.07 19.54
CA THR A 3 3.32 -2.04 20.58
C THR A 3 2.13 -2.71 21.25
N GLN A 4 0.93 -2.15 21.15
CA GLN A 4 -0.30 -2.73 21.68
C GLN A 4 -0.78 -3.98 20.93
N ILE A 5 -0.13 -4.33 19.82
CA ILE A 5 -0.47 -5.56 19.06
C ILE A 5 0.08 -6.84 19.70
N LYS A 6 0.99 -6.75 20.70
CA LYS A 6 1.52 -7.92 21.38
C LYS A 6 0.40 -8.81 21.95
N GLY A 7 0.48 -10.10 21.65
CA GLY A 7 -0.51 -11.09 22.03
C GLY A 7 -1.86 -11.03 21.30
N ARG A 8 -1.99 -10.19 20.26
CA ARG A 8 -3.23 -9.99 19.50
C ARG A 8 -3.11 -10.52 18.08
N THR A 9 -4.23 -10.56 17.38
CA THR A 9 -4.28 -10.88 15.95
C THR A 9 -4.21 -9.61 15.11
N LEU A 10 -3.27 -9.58 14.17
CA LEU A 10 -3.16 -8.52 13.16
C LEU A 10 -3.58 -9.04 11.78
N ALA A 11 -4.60 -8.44 11.20
CA ALA A 11 -5.02 -8.75 9.84
C ALA A 11 -4.15 -8.01 8.81
N PHE A 12 -3.42 -8.76 8.01
CA PHE A 12 -2.79 -8.32 6.77
C PHE A 12 -3.73 -8.53 5.59
N THR A 13 -3.43 -7.94 4.43
CA THR A 13 -4.27 -8.11 3.23
C THR A 13 -3.93 -9.39 2.47
N SER A 14 -2.73 -9.45 1.88
CA SER A 14 -2.21 -10.63 1.20
C SER A 14 -0.69 -10.64 1.28
N PRO A 15 -0.02 -11.81 1.15
CA PRO A 15 1.43 -11.94 1.24
C PRO A 15 2.21 -11.12 0.19
N THR A 16 1.57 -10.82 -0.94
CA THR A 16 2.18 -10.04 -2.03
C THR A 16 1.95 -8.53 -1.93
N SER A 17 1.10 -8.08 -1.00
CA SER A 17 0.75 -6.67 -0.85
C SER A 17 1.88 -5.86 -0.24
N ASN A 18 2.33 -4.80 -0.92
CA ASN A 18 3.32 -3.88 -0.37
C ASN A 18 2.77 -3.11 0.84
N SER A 19 1.60 -2.48 0.71
CA SER A 19 1.00 -1.64 1.75
C SER A 19 0.25 -2.42 2.83
N GLY A 20 -0.22 -3.64 2.52
CA GLY A 20 -1.01 -4.44 3.45
C GLY A 20 -0.25 -5.57 4.15
N PHE A 21 1.01 -5.83 3.77
CA PHE A 21 1.83 -6.87 4.39
C PHE A 21 3.32 -6.51 4.45
N LYS A 22 4.01 -6.33 3.32
CA LYS A 22 5.47 -6.19 3.28
C LYS A 22 5.96 -4.97 4.05
N ALA A 23 5.41 -3.80 3.79
CA ALA A 23 5.77 -2.57 4.47
C ALA A 23 5.40 -2.60 5.97
N PRO A 24 4.17 -2.95 6.37
CA PRO A 24 3.86 -3.11 7.78
C PRO A 24 4.78 -4.09 8.51
N SER A 25 5.08 -5.25 7.93
CA SER A 25 5.98 -6.24 8.54
C SER A 25 7.39 -5.69 8.76
N ALA A 26 7.93 -4.99 7.76
CA ALA A 26 9.26 -4.36 7.89
C ALA A 26 9.28 -3.24 8.93
N ILE A 27 8.24 -2.43 8.98
CA ILE A 27 8.10 -1.35 9.97
C ILE A 27 7.96 -1.93 11.38
N LEU A 28 7.06 -2.91 11.57
CA LEU A 28 6.86 -3.55 12.87
C LEU A 28 8.16 -4.16 13.40
N LYS A 29 8.90 -4.86 12.52
CA LYS A 29 10.21 -5.45 12.88
C LYS A 29 11.28 -4.39 13.11
N GLY A 30 11.43 -3.42 12.20
CA GLY A 30 12.55 -2.47 12.21
C GLY A 30 12.40 -1.33 13.22
N GLU A 31 11.17 -0.84 13.43
CA GLU A 31 10.94 0.32 14.31
C GLU A 31 10.44 -0.08 15.71
N PHE A 32 9.80 -1.24 15.85
CA PHE A 32 9.12 -1.64 17.09
C PHE A 32 9.59 -2.98 17.65
N ASP A 33 10.52 -3.69 16.97
CA ASP A 33 10.95 -5.06 17.31
C ASP A 33 9.78 -6.04 17.49
N LEU A 34 8.76 -5.93 16.63
CA LEU A 34 7.58 -6.78 16.63
C LEU A 34 7.63 -7.74 15.46
N ILE A 35 7.64 -9.03 15.75
CA ILE A 35 7.78 -10.12 14.77
C ILE A 35 6.51 -10.99 14.81
N ALA A 36 5.95 -11.25 13.64
CA ALA A 36 4.84 -12.18 13.48
C ALA A 36 5.19 -13.57 14.04
N GLU A 37 4.22 -14.26 14.59
CA GLU A 37 4.31 -15.55 15.29
C GLU A 37 5.08 -15.52 16.63
N ARG A 38 5.94 -14.52 16.84
CA ARG A 38 6.62 -14.30 18.12
C ARG A 38 5.82 -13.38 19.06
N ASP A 39 5.40 -12.22 18.53
CA ASP A 39 4.80 -11.15 19.32
C ASP A 39 3.29 -11.00 19.06
N PHE A 40 2.82 -11.40 17.88
CA PHE A 40 1.42 -11.31 17.47
C PHE A 40 1.07 -12.40 16.46
N THR A 41 -0.21 -12.76 16.37
CA THR A 41 -0.71 -13.74 15.40
C THR A 41 -1.07 -13.04 14.09
N PRO A 42 -0.40 -13.32 12.95
CA PRO A 42 -0.78 -12.78 11.66
C PRO A 42 -1.97 -13.54 11.08
N THR A 43 -2.88 -12.83 10.41
CA THR A 43 -3.91 -13.42 9.56
C THR A 43 -4.02 -12.65 8.25
N PHE A 44 -4.66 -13.22 7.23
CA PHE A 44 -4.81 -12.60 5.92
C PHE A 44 -6.28 -12.49 5.51
N SER A 45 -6.74 -11.26 5.30
CA SER A 45 -8.12 -10.95 4.90
C SER A 45 -8.35 -11.01 3.39
N GLY A 46 -7.29 -11.14 2.60
CA GLY A 46 -7.30 -11.17 1.14
C GLY A 46 -7.21 -9.78 0.48
N LYS A 47 -7.94 -8.77 0.98
CA LYS A 47 -8.03 -7.43 0.38
C LYS A 47 -8.09 -6.34 1.44
N HIS A 48 -7.69 -5.11 1.06
CA HIS A 48 -7.79 -3.94 1.95
C HIS A 48 -9.22 -3.68 2.43
N ASP A 49 -10.20 -3.80 1.54
CA ASP A 49 -11.62 -3.58 1.88
C ASP A 49 -12.07 -4.57 2.96
N ASN A 50 -11.71 -5.86 2.83
CA ASN A 50 -12.03 -6.89 3.82
C ASN A 50 -11.36 -6.60 5.18
N SER A 51 -10.08 -6.20 5.17
CA SER A 51 -9.37 -5.82 6.39
C SER A 51 -10.07 -4.66 7.12
N ILE A 52 -10.49 -3.64 6.37
CA ILE A 52 -11.16 -2.45 6.91
C ILE A 52 -12.54 -2.82 7.47
N LEU A 53 -13.33 -3.57 6.69
CA LEU A 53 -14.65 -4.03 7.14
C LEU A 53 -14.56 -4.96 8.35
N GLY A 54 -13.56 -5.86 8.37
CA GLY A 54 -13.37 -6.75 9.50
C GLY A 54 -13.06 -6.01 10.80
N VAL A 55 -12.25 -4.93 10.75
CA VAL A 55 -12.04 -4.07 11.94
C VAL A 55 -13.30 -3.27 12.25
N TYR A 56 -13.99 -2.75 11.26
CA TYR A 56 -15.23 -1.97 11.44
C TYR A 56 -16.36 -2.77 12.09
N ASN A 57 -16.46 -4.07 11.74
CA ASN A 57 -17.47 -4.98 12.26
C ASN A 57 -17.04 -5.71 13.55
N GLY A 58 -15.75 -5.60 13.93
CA GLY A 58 -15.20 -6.26 15.12
C GLY A 58 -14.68 -7.68 14.90
N ASP A 59 -14.57 -8.15 13.64
CA ASP A 59 -13.98 -9.45 13.29
C ASP A 59 -12.47 -9.48 13.52
N TYR A 60 -11.82 -8.32 13.38
CA TYR A 60 -10.40 -8.11 13.66
C TYR A 60 -10.23 -6.93 14.62
N GLU A 61 -9.30 -7.05 15.56
CA GLU A 61 -8.97 -5.94 16.45
C GLU A 61 -8.11 -4.87 15.74
N ILE A 62 -7.22 -5.30 14.87
CA ILE A 62 -6.22 -4.46 14.20
C ILE A 62 -6.00 -4.97 12.78
N ALA A 63 -5.79 -4.06 11.84
CA ALA A 63 -5.43 -4.41 10.47
C ALA A 63 -4.43 -3.44 9.85
N SER A 64 -3.62 -3.96 8.92
CA SER A 64 -2.74 -3.17 8.06
C SER A 64 -3.38 -2.93 6.71
N ILE A 65 -3.51 -1.66 6.31
CA ILE A 65 -4.24 -1.30 5.09
C ILE A 65 -3.56 -0.14 4.33
N ALA A 66 -3.93 0.04 3.08
CA ALA A 66 -3.61 1.26 2.34
C ALA A 66 -4.58 2.38 2.74
N ASN A 67 -4.03 3.53 3.17
CA ASN A 67 -4.82 4.69 3.56
C ASN A 67 -5.74 5.21 2.44
N SER A 68 -5.34 5.08 1.18
CA SER A 68 -6.17 5.47 0.02
C SER A 68 -7.46 4.65 -0.09
N VAL A 69 -7.42 3.37 0.30
CA VAL A 69 -8.61 2.51 0.33
C VAL A 69 -9.54 2.93 1.48
N LEU A 70 -8.98 3.16 2.67
CA LEU A 70 -9.74 3.66 3.83
C LEU A 70 -10.45 4.97 3.50
N GLU A 71 -9.73 5.95 2.97
CA GLU A 71 -10.29 7.25 2.58
C GLU A 71 -11.39 7.11 1.52
N ARG A 72 -11.24 6.18 0.57
CA ARG A 72 -12.27 5.90 -0.44
C ARG A 72 -13.53 5.30 0.17
N MET A 73 -13.40 4.35 1.09
CA MET A 73 -14.55 3.72 1.75
C MET A 73 -15.33 4.72 2.60
N ILE A 74 -14.63 5.60 3.32
CA ILE A 74 -15.26 6.71 4.08
C ILE A 74 -16.01 7.64 3.13
N ARG A 75 -15.39 8.08 2.02
CA ARG A 75 -16.06 8.98 1.05
C ARG A 75 -17.30 8.38 0.41
N ARG A 76 -17.32 7.06 0.23
CA ARG A 76 -18.46 6.33 -0.33
C ARG A 76 -19.53 6.01 0.69
N GLY A 77 -19.34 6.38 1.96
CA GLY A 77 -20.28 6.09 3.03
C GLY A 77 -20.38 4.61 3.40
N VAL A 78 -19.36 3.80 3.02
CA VAL A 78 -19.33 2.37 3.35
C VAL A 78 -19.02 2.15 4.84
N ILE A 79 -18.23 3.05 5.40
CA ILE A 79 -17.83 3.03 6.82
C ILE A 79 -17.85 4.46 7.40
N GLU A 80 -18.08 4.55 8.70
CA GLU A 80 -17.99 5.78 9.48
C GLU A 80 -16.57 5.92 10.05
N LYS A 81 -15.93 7.06 9.79
CA LYS A 81 -14.55 7.32 10.23
C LYS A 81 -14.39 7.22 11.74
N GLU A 82 -15.39 7.65 12.47
CA GLU A 82 -15.42 7.77 13.93
C GLU A 82 -15.34 6.40 14.63
N LYS A 83 -15.74 5.34 13.94
CA LYS A 83 -15.67 3.96 14.45
C LYS A 83 -14.29 3.32 14.28
N LEU A 84 -13.38 3.98 13.58
CA LEU A 84 -12.04 3.48 13.33
C LEU A 84 -10.97 4.44 13.86
N ARG A 85 -9.91 3.88 14.42
CA ARG A 85 -8.76 4.64 14.90
C ARG A 85 -7.48 4.23 14.17
N THR A 86 -6.80 5.20 13.57
CA THR A 86 -5.46 4.98 13.02
C THR A 86 -4.44 5.03 14.16
N VAL A 87 -3.75 3.93 14.41
CA VAL A 87 -2.73 3.80 15.48
C VAL A 87 -1.32 4.11 14.99
N TYR A 88 -1.07 3.97 13.68
CA TYR A 88 0.21 4.29 13.04
C TYR A 88 -0.01 4.64 11.57
N LYS A 89 0.81 5.56 11.06
CA LYS A 89 0.84 5.95 9.65
C LYS A 89 2.28 6.01 9.18
N SER A 90 2.62 5.19 8.20
CA SER A 90 3.96 5.14 7.59
C SER A 90 4.27 6.39 6.76
N GLN A 91 5.53 6.56 6.38
CA GLN A 91 5.89 7.42 5.27
C GLN A 91 5.16 6.96 3.99
N THR A 92 4.87 7.91 3.12
CA THR A 92 4.22 7.61 1.83
C THR A 92 5.21 6.97 0.87
N PHE A 93 4.75 5.97 0.12
CA PHE A 93 5.50 5.36 -0.97
C PHE A 93 4.58 5.11 -2.17
N PRO A 94 5.12 5.02 -3.40
CA PRO A 94 4.31 4.75 -4.58
C PRO A 94 3.62 3.39 -4.46
N THR A 95 2.33 3.35 -4.75
CA THR A 95 1.53 2.10 -4.74
C THR A 95 1.34 1.52 -6.12
N THR A 96 1.41 2.35 -7.16
CA THR A 96 1.17 1.96 -8.55
C THR A 96 2.13 2.68 -9.47
N GLY A 97 2.72 1.96 -10.40
CA GLY A 97 3.52 2.48 -11.49
C GLY A 97 3.22 1.72 -12.78
N TYR A 98 3.23 2.41 -13.90
CA TYR A 98 3.15 1.82 -15.23
C TYR A 98 4.55 1.77 -15.82
N GLY A 99 4.98 0.59 -16.25
CA GLY A 99 6.25 0.37 -16.92
C GLY A 99 6.03 -0.15 -18.33
N HIS A 100 7.06 -0.05 -19.16
CA HIS A 100 7.09 -0.71 -20.47
C HIS A 100 8.26 -1.70 -20.51
N ALA A 101 8.16 -2.71 -21.37
CA ALA A 101 9.25 -3.65 -21.61
C ALA A 101 10.48 -2.90 -22.15
N HIS A 102 11.68 -3.31 -21.72
CA HIS A 102 12.93 -2.64 -22.09
C HIS A 102 13.22 -2.73 -23.62
N ASN A 103 12.74 -3.78 -24.27
CA ASN A 103 12.90 -4.05 -25.69
C ASN A 103 11.76 -3.49 -26.57
N LEU A 104 10.84 -2.71 -25.99
CA LEU A 104 9.78 -2.07 -26.78
C LEU A 104 10.37 -1.02 -27.72
N HIS A 105 9.89 -1.00 -28.96
CA HIS A 105 10.39 -0.08 -30.00
C HIS A 105 10.34 1.39 -29.53
N PRO A 106 11.42 2.19 -29.67
CA PRO A 106 11.50 3.54 -29.10
C PRO A 106 10.37 4.48 -29.51
N VAL A 107 9.90 4.39 -30.75
CA VAL A 107 8.76 5.20 -31.23
C VAL A 107 7.49 4.86 -30.50
N VAL A 108 7.25 3.58 -30.19
CA VAL A 108 6.08 3.15 -29.40
C VAL A 108 6.20 3.67 -27.97
N VAL A 109 7.38 3.55 -27.35
CA VAL A 109 7.66 4.09 -26.01
C VAL A 109 7.35 5.59 -25.95
N ALA A 110 7.83 6.35 -26.94
CA ALA A 110 7.59 7.80 -27.01
C ALA A 110 6.09 8.12 -27.09
N LYS A 111 5.35 7.43 -27.96
CA LYS A 111 3.89 7.62 -28.13
C LYS A 111 3.12 7.25 -26.85
N VAL A 112 3.46 6.14 -26.20
CA VAL A 112 2.83 5.72 -24.94
C VAL A 112 3.08 6.75 -23.85
N LYS A 113 4.33 7.20 -23.65
CA LYS A 113 4.66 8.25 -22.68
C LYS A 113 3.91 9.55 -22.97
N GLN A 114 3.88 9.97 -24.22
CA GLN A 114 3.14 11.17 -24.62
C GLN A 114 1.65 11.03 -24.26
N ALA A 115 1.03 9.91 -24.60
CA ALA A 115 -0.39 9.66 -24.29
C ALA A 115 -0.67 9.77 -22.79
N PHE A 116 0.17 9.20 -21.91
CA PHE A 116 0.02 9.34 -20.45
C PHE A 116 0.21 10.78 -19.98
N TYR A 117 1.23 11.49 -20.44
CA TYR A 117 1.56 12.83 -19.95
C TYR A 117 0.60 13.91 -20.45
N THR A 118 -0.02 13.71 -21.62
CA THR A 118 -1.00 14.64 -22.18
C THR A 118 -2.44 14.28 -21.81
N TYR A 119 -2.67 13.12 -21.18
CA TYR A 119 -4.00 12.69 -20.78
C TYR A 119 -4.61 13.65 -19.76
N LYS A 120 -5.72 14.23 -20.13
CA LYS A 120 -6.50 15.10 -19.23
C LYS A 120 -7.47 14.24 -18.40
N TRP A 121 -7.27 14.25 -17.10
CA TRP A 121 -8.12 13.49 -16.19
C TRP A 121 -9.56 14.04 -16.19
N GLY A 122 -10.52 13.17 -16.51
CA GLY A 122 -11.93 13.48 -16.39
C GLY A 122 -12.36 13.63 -14.92
N GLU A 123 -13.51 14.23 -14.69
CA GLU A 123 -13.99 14.55 -13.35
C GLU A 123 -14.14 13.31 -12.43
N ASN A 124 -14.58 12.18 -12.97
CA ASN A 124 -14.67 10.92 -12.19
C ASN A 124 -13.31 10.47 -11.69
N PHE A 125 -12.26 10.58 -12.52
CA PHE A 125 -10.92 10.19 -12.17
C PHE A 125 -10.31 11.13 -11.10
N LYS A 126 -10.49 12.43 -11.26
CA LYS A 126 -10.10 13.45 -10.27
C LYS A 126 -10.84 13.25 -8.94
N LYS A 127 -12.11 12.87 -8.98
CA LYS A 127 -12.90 12.58 -7.79
C LYS A 127 -12.37 11.39 -7.00
N GLU A 128 -11.89 10.36 -7.68
CA GLU A 128 -11.26 9.20 -7.02
C GLU A 128 -9.87 9.52 -6.47
N PHE A 129 -9.10 10.36 -7.13
CA PHE A 129 -7.71 10.69 -6.79
C PHE A 129 -7.56 12.17 -6.40
N LYS A 130 -8.28 12.62 -5.40
CA LYS A 130 -8.48 14.04 -5.00
C LYS A 130 -7.26 14.95 -4.94
N LYS A 131 -6.04 14.40 -4.87
CA LYS A 131 -4.80 15.18 -4.78
C LYS A 131 -3.92 15.03 -6.02
N ALA A 132 -4.42 14.34 -7.04
CA ALA A 132 -3.69 14.12 -8.27
C ALA A 132 -4.52 14.62 -9.47
N ASP A 133 -3.85 15.19 -10.43
CA ASP A 133 -4.46 15.77 -11.64
C ASP A 133 -3.82 15.25 -12.94
N ARG A 134 -2.72 14.50 -12.85
CA ARG A 134 -1.94 14.04 -13.98
C ARG A 134 -1.08 12.83 -13.65
N PHE A 135 -0.61 12.15 -14.68
CA PHE A 135 0.48 11.18 -14.57
C PHE A 135 1.83 11.89 -14.54
N ILE A 136 2.74 11.40 -13.73
CA ILE A 136 4.09 11.94 -13.61
C ILE A 136 5.14 10.88 -13.95
N ASN A 137 6.31 11.33 -14.39
CA ASN A 137 7.44 10.43 -14.59
C ASN A 137 8.00 10.01 -13.22
N ILE A 138 8.12 8.72 -13.02
CA ILE A 138 8.79 8.13 -11.87
C ILE A 138 9.98 7.29 -12.31
N ARG A 139 11.04 7.28 -11.52
CA ARG A 139 12.22 6.44 -11.71
C ARG A 139 12.31 5.43 -10.58
N HIS A 140 12.45 4.16 -10.92
CA HIS A 140 12.60 3.09 -9.93
C HIS A 140 13.71 3.39 -8.93
N LYS A 141 14.86 3.89 -9.42
CA LYS A 141 16.04 4.16 -8.59
C LYS A 141 15.80 5.18 -7.48
N THR A 142 14.94 6.18 -7.69
CA THR A 142 14.73 7.28 -6.72
C THR A 142 13.38 7.23 -6.03
N HIS A 143 12.31 6.93 -6.75
CA HIS A 143 10.95 7.02 -6.21
C HIS A 143 10.50 5.75 -5.48
N TRP A 144 11.18 4.62 -5.75
CA TRP A 144 10.89 3.32 -5.15
C TRP A 144 11.93 2.90 -4.09
N ASP A 145 12.74 3.82 -3.64
CA ASP A 145 13.78 3.55 -2.64
C ASP A 145 13.19 2.99 -1.33
N VAL A 146 12.07 3.56 -0.89
CA VAL A 146 11.36 3.08 0.32
C VAL A 146 10.93 1.61 0.15
N VAL A 147 10.42 1.24 -1.03
CA VAL A 147 10.00 -0.14 -1.30
C VAL A 147 11.19 -1.09 -1.29
N ARG A 148 12.33 -0.68 -1.90
CA ARG A 148 13.56 -1.50 -1.84
C ARG A 148 14.07 -1.69 -0.41
N LYS A 149 14.08 -0.65 0.40
CA LYS A 149 14.46 -0.74 1.82
C LYS A 149 13.54 -1.70 2.58
N ILE A 150 12.24 -1.65 2.32
CA ILE A 150 11.25 -2.56 2.89
C ILE A 150 11.55 -4.01 2.47
N ASP A 151 11.78 -4.24 1.18
CA ASP A 151 12.06 -5.57 0.67
C ASP A 151 13.39 -6.13 1.20
N THR A 152 14.44 -5.29 1.27
CA THR A 152 15.72 -5.67 1.90
C THR A 152 15.53 -6.04 3.37
N ALA A 153 14.76 -5.26 4.13
CA ALA A 153 14.47 -5.55 5.53
C ALA A 153 13.70 -6.88 5.72
N ASN A 154 12.92 -7.28 4.72
CA ASN A 154 12.22 -8.57 4.68
C ASN A 154 13.06 -9.71 4.06
N GLY A 155 14.34 -9.48 3.73
CA GLY A 155 15.23 -10.49 3.15
C GLY A 155 14.91 -10.82 1.67
N VAL A 156 14.23 -9.94 0.96
CA VAL A 156 13.95 -10.12 -0.48
C VAL A 156 15.20 -9.78 -1.27
N SER A 157 15.72 -10.73 -2.05
CA SER A 157 16.78 -10.50 -3.04
C SER A 157 16.19 -10.12 -4.39
N TYR A 158 16.84 -9.16 -5.05
CA TYR A 158 16.51 -8.73 -6.40
C TYR A 158 17.46 -9.31 -7.47
N ASP A 159 18.05 -10.45 -7.20
CA ASP A 159 18.90 -11.11 -8.19
C ASP A 159 18.07 -11.50 -9.41
N CYS A 160 18.34 -10.85 -10.52
CA CYS A 160 17.81 -11.26 -11.81
C CYS A 160 18.46 -12.60 -12.18
N LYS A 161 17.67 -13.67 -12.20
CA LYS A 161 18.07 -14.93 -12.80
C LYS A 161 17.98 -14.86 -14.32
#